data_d6664f8dc42d85fdbd512d1abc755cec
#
_entry.id   d6664f8dc42d85fdbd512d1abc755cec
#
_cell.length_a   1.000
_cell.length_b   1.000
_cell.length_c   1.000
_cell.angle_alpha   90.00
_cell.angle_beta   90.00
_cell.angle_gamma   90.00
#
_symmetry.space_group_name_H-M   'P 1'
#
loop_
_entity.id
_entity.type
_entity.pdbx_description
1 polymer ?
#
loop_
_entity_poly.entity_id
_entity_poly.type
_entity_poly.pdbx_seq_one_letter_code
_entity_poly.pdbx_strand_id
1 'polypeptide(L)'
;MLLAVLGSMGTLAQAQVSDAAPKFVERMADRALLERVRQGGYVLYLRHGTTDNSRADQVPLGDFKDCSRQRVLNEEGRQLAVQVGQFIRQARIPVSQVLHSPLCRARDTAQLAFAQQPGGLQQVDGLLYTANLTQAEKQPVLKVTRQWLSEPVSRGSNRVIVAHAPNMADLIGYFVHPEGTVVIVQPQGQGQFAYVASIPPKLWPSLLAP
;
A
#
# COMPACT_ATOMS: atom_id res chain seq x y z
N MET A 1 -19.82 -72.23 28.65
CA MET A 1 -18.94 -71.14 29.16
C MET A 1 -18.66 -70.23 28.00
N LEU A 2 -19.42 -69.12 27.80
CA LEU A 2 -19.23 -68.14 26.74
C LEU A 2 -18.48 -66.92 27.37
N LEU A 3 -17.30 -66.61 26.91
CA LEU A 3 -16.60 -65.36 27.24
C LEU A 3 -17.06 -64.26 26.29
N ALA A 4 -17.66 -63.22 26.84
CA ALA A 4 -17.94 -61.97 26.12
C ALA A 4 -16.69 -61.06 26.16
N VAL A 5 -16.14 -60.74 25.01
CA VAL A 5 -15.07 -59.74 24.86
C VAL A 5 -15.75 -58.38 24.63
N LEU A 6 -15.64 -57.46 25.60
CA LEU A 6 -16.03 -56.06 25.49
C LEU A 6 -14.94 -55.29 24.74
N GLY A 7 -15.21 -54.92 23.50
CA GLY A 7 -14.36 -54.02 22.73
C GLY A 7 -14.59 -52.57 23.13
N SER A 8 -13.57 -51.90 23.69
CA SER A 8 -13.58 -50.47 23.98
C SER A 8 -13.34 -49.67 22.69
N MET A 9 -14.38 -48.99 22.20
CA MET A 9 -14.22 -48.00 21.10
C MET A 9 -13.70 -46.69 21.67
N GLY A 10 -12.41 -46.45 21.46
CA GLY A 10 -11.80 -45.17 21.74
C GLY A 10 -12.21 -44.14 20.67
N THR A 11 -12.98 -43.13 21.07
CA THR A 11 -13.28 -41.96 20.24
C THR A 11 -12.01 -41.11 20.05
N LEU A 12 -11.46 -41.09 18.84
CA LEU A 12 -10.40 -40.16 18.43
C LEU A 12 -11.04 -38.76 18.31
N ALA A 13 -10.71 -37.88 19.26
CA ALA A 13 -11.03 -36.46 19.14
C ALA A 13 -10.19 -35.86 18.00
N GLN A 14 -10.81 -35.53 16.89
CA GLN A 14 -10.17 -34.73 15.83
C GLN A 14 -10.03 -33.29 16.33
N ALA A 15 -8.80 -32.87 16.57
CA ALA A 15 -8.47 -31.48 16.81
C ALA A 15 -8.80 -30.69 15.51
N GLN A 16 -9.81 -29.83 15.56
CA GLN A 16 -10.09 -28.87 14.49
C GLN A 16 -8.95 -27.87 14.47
N VAL A 17 -8.07 -27.98 13.47
CA VAL A 17 -7.10 -26.94 13.13
C VAL A 17 -7.92 -25.78 12.55
N SER A 18 -8.00 -24.66 13.26
CA SER A 18 -8.64 -23.46 12.76
C SER A 18 -7.78 -22.88 11.64
N ASP A 19 -8.23 -22.98 10.41
CA ASP A 19 -7.61 -22.47 9.19
C ASP A 19 -7.83 -20.94 9.05
N ALA A 20 -7.73 -20.20 10.15
CA ALA A 20 -7.73 -18.74 10.10
C ALA A 20 -6.39 -18.28 9.50
N ALA A 21 -6.42 -17.71 8.29
CA ALA A 21 -5.24 -17.08 7.71
C ALA A 21 -4.58 -16.14 8.74
N PRO A 22 -3.24 -16.14 8.85
CA PRO A 22 -2.56 -15.33 9.84
C PRO A 22 -2.93 -13.85 9.65
N LYS A 23 -3.39 -13.24 10.74
CA LYS A 23 -3.76 -11.81 10.75
C LYS A 23 -2.52 -10.98 10.42
N PHE A 24 -2.65 -10.02 9.48
CA PHE A 24 -1.56 -9.10 9.16
C PHE A 24 -1.07 -8.37 10.43
N VAL A 25 0.24 -8.30 10.60
CA VAL A 25 0.88 -7.59 11.71
C VAL A 25 1.66 -6.40 11.15
N GLU A 26 1.20 -5.19 11.47
CA GLU A 26 1.89 -3.96 11.08
C GLU A 26 3.16 -3.78 11.91
N ARG A 27 4.24 -3.32 11.25
CA ARG A 27 5.52 -2.96 11.86
C ARG A 27 5.83 -1.52 11.54
N MET A 28 6.24 -0.75 12.55
CA MET A 28 6.67 0.63 12.35
C MET A 28 8.13 0.67 11.92
N ALA A 29 8.44 1.59 11.00
CA ALA A 29 9.81 1.83 10.60
C ALA A 29 10.64 2.41 11.75
N ASP A 30 11.92 2.10 11.77
CA ASP A 30 12.92 2.68 12.63
C ASP A 30 13.99 3.45 11.82
N ARG A 31 14.91 4.11 12.51
CA ARG A 31 16.01 4.86 11.87
C ARG A 31 16.94 3.93 11.07
N ALA A 32 17.20 2.72 11.55
CA ALA A 32 18.07 1.77 10.87
C ALA A 32 17.45 1.33 9.52
N LEU A 33 16.13 1.15 9.48
CA LEU A 33 15.43 0.91 8.21
C LEU A 33 15.51 2.13 7.28
N LEU A 34 15.36 3.35 7.83
CA LEU A 34 15.46 4.57 7.02
C LEU A 34 16.85 4.69 6.35
N GLU A 35 17.93 4.34 7.05
CA GLU A 35 19.27 4.27 6.47
C GLU A 35 19.34 3.25 5.30
N ARG A 36 18.72 2.09 5.44
CA ARG A 36 18.66 1.11 4.35
C ARG A 36 17.87 1.63 3.15
N VAL A 37 16.75 2.32 3.38
CA VAL A 37 15.93 2.92 2.31
C VAL A 37 16.71 4.01 1.57
N ARG A 38 17.61 4.74 2.23
CA ARG A 38 18.54 5.69 1.58
C ARG A 38 19.49 5.01 0.59
N GLN A 39 19.83 3.74 0.80
CA GLN A 39 20.66 2.97 -0.14
C GLN A 39 19.86 2.50 -1.37
N GLY A 40 18.55 2.70 -1.38
CA GLY A 40 17.67 2.33 -2.49
C GLY A 40 17.31 0.85 -2.54
N GLY A 41 16.59 0.47 -3.60
CA GLY A 41 16.15 -0.90 -3.83
C GLY A 41 14.77 -1.21 -3.25
N TYR A 42 14.02 -0.21 -2.78
CA TYR A 42 12.69 -0.37 -2.20
C TYR A 42 11.60 0.24 -3.06
N VAL A 43 10.37 -0.22 -2.83
CA VAL A 43 9.15 0.44 -3.26
C VAL A 43 8.50 1.12 -2.05
N LEU A 44 8.16 2.39 -2.18
CA LEU A 44 7.45 3.20 -1.20
C LEU A 44 6.01 3.34 -1.66
N TYR A 45 5.12 2.52 -1.11
CA TYR A 45 3.70 2.60 -1.42
C TYR A 45 3.03 3.63 -0.54
N LEU A 46 2.64 4.77 -1.10
CA LEU A 46 2.00 5.89 -0.41
C LEU A 46 0.49 5.83 -0.61
N ARG A 47 -0.27 5.68 0.47
CA ARG A 47 -1.70 5.94 0.43
C ARG A 47 -1.93 7.44 0.23
N HIS A 48 -2.83 7.82 -0.71
CA HIS A 48 -3.20 9.21 -0.97
C HIS A 48 -3.52 10.00 0.30
N GLY A 49 -3.49 11.33 0.24
CA GLY A 49 -3.83 12.24 1.34
C GLY A 49 -5.30 12.17 1.75
N THR A 50 -5.64 12.86 2.84
CA THR A 50 -7.01 12.93 3.39
C THR A 50 -8.00 13.47 2.35
N THR A 51 -9.18 12.86 2.30
CA THR A 51 -10.19 13.17 1.29
C THR A 51 -11.44 13.80 1.90
N ASP A 52 -12.20 14.51 1.08
CA ASP A 52 -13.52 15.01 1.43
C ASP A 52 -14.51 13.84 1.51
N ASN A 53 -14.88 13.46 2.74
CA ASN A 53 -15.79 12.35 3.00
C ASN A 53 -17.27 12.71 2.82
N SER A 54 -17.60 13.99 2.57
CA SER A 54 -18.98 14.42 2.23
C SER A 54 -19.40 13.96 0.83
N ARG A 55 -18.43 13.51 0.00
CA ARG A 55 -18.64 13.09 -1.38
C ARG A 55 -18.11 11.66 -1.57
N ALA A 56 -18.94 10.82 -2.16
CA ALA A 56 -18.52 9.49 -2.63
C ALA A 56 -18.07 9.54 -4.09
N ASP A 57 -17.25 8.57 -4.50
CA ASP A 57 -17.01 8.33 -5.93
C ASP A 57 -18.33 7.93 -6.59
N GLN A 58 -18.67 8.51 -7.75
CA GLN A 58 -19.81 8.10 -8.56
C GLN A 58 -19.40 6.90 -9.41
N VAL A 59 -20.00 5.75 -9.16
CA VAL A 59 -19.70 4.50 -9.87
C VAL A 59 -20.80 4.21 -10.88
N PRO A 60 -20.49 3.77 -12.12
CA PRO A 60 -19.15 3.59 -12.68
C PRO A 60 -18.44 4.91 -13.00
N LEU A 61 -17.12 4.94 -12.80
CA LEU A 61 -16.29 6.05 -13.22
C LEU A 61 -16.04 5.96 -14.73
N GLY A 62 -16.62 6.87 -15.50
CA GLY A 62 -16.46 6.90 -16.96
C GLY A 62 -15.11 7.50 -17.39
N ASP A 63 -14.79 8.70 -16.88
CA ASP A 63 -13.55 9.40 -17.17
C ASP A 63 -12.79 9.67 -15.85
N PHE A 64 -11.57 9.12 -15.76
CA PHE A 64 -10.69 9.33 -14.60
C PHE A 64 -10.18 10.77 -14.47
N LYS A 65 -10.26 11.59 -15.52
CA LYS A 65 -9.89 13.01 -15.49
C LYS A 65 -10.99 13.88 -14.89
N ASP A 66 -12.23 13.41 -14.90
CA ASP A 66 -13.37 14.13 -14.32
C ASP A 66 -13.39 14.00 -12.79
N CYS A 67 -12.70 14.93 -12.12
CA CYS A 67 -12.65 14.97 -10.66
C CYS A 67 -13.99 15.39 -10.02
N SER A 68 -14.94 15.95 -10.77
CA SER A 68 -16.25 16.33 -10.24
C SER A 68 -17.06 15.11 -9.80
N ARG A 69 -16.78 13.94 -10.36
CA ARG A 69 -17.43 12.67 -10.06
C ARG A 69 -16.66 11.80 -9.06
N GLN A 70 -15.55 12.30 -8.51
CA GLN A 70 -14.69 11.56 -7.61
C GLN A 70 -14.62 12.20 -6.23
N ARG A 71 -14.34 11.40 -5.22
CA ARG A 71 -13.91 11.87 -3.92
C ARG A 71 -12.48 12.42 -4.04
N VAL A 72 -12.32 13.71 -3.84
CA VAL A 72 -11.06 14.43 -4.00
C VAL A 72 -10.38 14.71 -2.66
N LEU A 73 -9.13 15.17 -2.68
CA LEU A 73 -8.45 15.65 -1.48
C LEU A 73 -9.20 16.85 -0.88
N ASN A 74 -9.33 16.87 0.43
CA ASN A 74 -9.67 18.09 1.16
C ASN A 74 -8.39 18.93 1.39
N GLU A 75 -8.51 20.07 2.05
CA GLU A 75 -7.37 20.97 2.29
C GLU A 75 -6.31 20.31 3.19
N GLU A 76 -6.72 19.60 4.23
CA GLU A 76 -5.82 18.82 5.08
C GLU A 76 -5.03 17.78 4.27
N GLY A 77 -5.69 17.08 3.35
CA GLY A 77 -5.03 16.08 2.49
C GLY A 77 -4.04 16.69 1.52
N ARG A 78 -4.27 17.91 1.02
CA ARG A 78 -3.30 18.64 0.20
C ARG A 78 -2.05 19.01 1.00
N GLN A 79 -2.24 19.55 2.20
CA GLN A 79 -1.15 19.88 3.12
C GLN A 79 -0.37 18.64 3.53
N LEU A 80 -1.07 17.54 3.84
CA LEU A 80 -0.46 16.25 4.16
C LEU A 80 0.40 15.71 3.01
N ALA A 81 -0.08 15.81 1.77
CA ALA A 81 0.69 15.37 0.60
C ALA A 81 1.99 16.16 0.44
N VAL A 82 1.93 17.49 0.57
CA VAL A 82 3.13 18.35 0.58
C VAL A 82 4.09 17.96 1.70
N GLN A 83 3.59 17.76 2.91
CA GLN A 83 4.37 17.40 4.08
C GLN A 83 5.07 16.04 3.92
N VAL A 84 4.38 15.03 3.41
CA VAL A 84 4.99 13.70 3.14
C VAL A 84 6.12 13.84 2.12
N GLY A 85 5.93 14.60 1.05
CA GLY A 85 6.98 14.90 0.09
C GLY A 85 8.20 15.60 0.72
N GLN A 86 7.96 16.55 1.65
CA GLN A 86 9.02 17.20 2.41
C GLN A 86 9.78 16.24 3.30
N PHE A 87 9.08 15.34 4.02
CA PHE A 87 9.71 14.32 4.86
C PHE A 87 10.60 13.38 4.06
N ILE A 88 10.14 12.90 2.90
CA ILE A 88 10.94 12.04 2.01
C ILE A 88 12.22 12.76 1.57
N ARG A 89 12.15 14.04 1.21
CA ARG A 89 13.33 14.85 0.85
C ARG A 89 14.25 15.09 2.04
N GLN A 90 13.72 15.48 3.22
CA GLN A 90 14.49 15.66 4.45
C GLN A 90 15.19 14.37 4.88
N ALA A 91 14.52 13.24 4.70
CA ALA A 91 15.08 11.92 4.91
C ALA A 91 16.20 11.57 3.91
N ARG A 92 16.43 12.38 2.87
CA ARG A 92 17.38 12.11 1.78
C ARG A 92 17.14 10.77 1.09
N ILE A 93 15.86 10.37 0.96
CA ILE A 93 15.49 9.14 0.26
C ILE A 93 15.56 9.41 -1.26
N PRO A 94 16.45 8.73 -1.99
CA PRO A 94 16.52 8.90 -3.44
C PRO A 94 15.31 8.24 -4.11
N VAL A 95 14.64 8.96 -5.00
CA VAL A 95 13.50 8.49 -5.77
C VAL A 95 13.79 8.67 -7.26
N SER A 96 13.66 7.64 -8.07
CA SER A 96 13.86 7.71 -9.53
C SER A 96 12.57 7.60 -10.32
N GLN A 97 11.51 7.05 -9.74
CA GLN A 97 10.25 6.82 -10.42
C GLN A 97 9.08 7.06 -9.46
N VAL A 98 8.08 7.81 -9.92
CA VAL A 98 6.82 8.02 -9.21
C VAL A 98 5.67 7.58 -10.09
N LEU A 99 4.97 6.54 -9.66
CA LEU A 99 3.76 6.02 -10.28
C LEU A 99 2.55 6.47 -9.47
N HIS A 100 1.42 6.69 -10.12
CA HIS A 100 0.19 7.00 -9.40
C HIS A 100 -1.04 6.38 -10.06
N SER A 101 -2.06 6.11 -9.24
CA SER A 101 -3.40 5.75 -9.69
C SER A 101 -3.99 6.87 -10.56
N PRO A 102 -4.85 6.57 -11.55
CA PRO A 102 -5.53 7.57 -12.36
C PRO A 102 -6.53 8.42 -11.56
N LEU A 103 -6.97 7.98 -10.37
CA LEU A 103 -7.93 8.72 -9.57
C LEU A 103 -7.35 10.02 -9.04
N CYS A 104 -8.16 11.09 -9.08
CA CYS A 104 -7.75 12.46 -8.78
C CYS A 104 -7.04 12.60 -7.42
N ARG A 105 -7.54 11.96 -6.35
CA ARG A 105 -6.90 12.00 -5.03
C ARG A 105 -5.48 11.45 -5.00
N ALA A 106 -5.20 10.40 -5.78
CA ALA A 106 -3.86 9.82 -5.85
C ALA A 106 -2.95 10.63 -6.77
N ARG A 107 -3.46 11.07 -7.92
CA ARG A 107 -2.76 11.98 -8.85
C ARG A 107 -2.36 13.27 -8.14
N ASP A 108 -3.31 13.93 -7.46
CA ASP A 108 -3.07 15.20 -6.79
C ASP A 108 -2.09 15.03 -5.60
N THR A 109 -2.18 13.91 -4.87
CA THR A 109 -1.16 13.56 -3.86
C THR A 109 0.23 13.43 -4.47
N ALA A 110 0.36 12.72 -5.61
CA ALA A 110 1.62 12.57 -6.31
C ALA A 110 2.16 13.92 -6.80
N GLN A 111 1.32 14.75 -7.38
CA GLN A 111 1.69 16.08 -7.86
C GLN A 111 2.18 17.00 -6.72
N LEU A 112 1.48 17.01 -5.59
CA LEU A 112 1.83 17.86 -4.45
C LEU A 112 3.11 17.37 -3.73
N ALA A 113 3.29 16.07 -3.61
CA ALA A 113 4.45 15.50 -2.92
C ALA A 113 5.72 15.50 -3.78
N PHE A 114 5.59 15.33 -5.11
CA PHE A 114 6.69 15.04 -6.03
C PHE A 114 6.71 15.95 -7.27
N ALA A 115 6.21 17.19 -7.18
CA ALA A 115 6.13 18.13 -8.31
C ALA A 115 7.46 18.33 -9.06
N GLN A 116 8.59 18.23 -8.37
CA GLN A 116 9.93 18.45 -8.92
C GLN A 116 10.69 17.15 -9.22
N GLN A 117 9.97 16.03 -9.29
CA GLN A 117 10.61 14.73 -9.54
C GLN A 117 11.24 14.69 -10.95
N PRO A 118 12.55 14.45 -11.06
CA PRO A 118 13.19 14.20 -12.35
C PRO A 118 12.53 12.99 -13.04
N GLY A 119 12.20 13.12 -14.33
CA GLY A 119 11.47 12.08 -15.07
C GLY A 119 9.95 12.17 -14.98
N GLY A 120 9.41 13.10 -14.16
CA GLY A 120 7.98 13.35 -14.05
C GLY A 120 7.21 12.29 -13.26
N LEU A 121 5.89 12.36 -13.37
CA LEU A 121 4.93 11.46 -12.72
C LEU A 121 4.28 10.60 -13.78
N GLN A 122 4.19 9.29 -13.53
CA GLN A 122 3.60 8.34 -14.46
C GLN A 122 2.25 7.84 -13.94
N GLN A 123 1.18 8.10 -14.68
CA GLN A 123 -0.11 7.48 -14.43
C GLN A 123 -0.09 5.99 -14.81
N VAL A 124 -0.65 5.16 -13.97
CA VAL A 124 -0.84 3.72 -14.20
C VAL A 124 -2.30 3.36 -13.97
N ASP A 125 -3.03 3.12 -15.04
CA ASP A 125 -4.48 2.88 -14.98
C ASP A 125 -4.83 1.62 -14.18
N GLY A 126 -3.93 0.64 -14.13
CA GLY A 126 -4.09 -0.56 -13.31
C GLY A 126 -3.89 -0.36 -11.80
N LEU A 127 -3.69 0.87 -11.29
CA LEU A 127 -3.62 1.17 -9.85
C LEU A 127 -4.97 1.71 -9.30
N LEU A 128 -6.09 1.26 -9.86
CA LEU A 128 -7.42 1.70 -9.46
C LEU A 128 -7.77 1.32 -8.00
N TYR A 129 -8.74 2.03 -7.44
CA TYR A 129 -9.31 1.75 -6.13
C TYR A 129 -10.17 0.48 -6.16
N THR A 130 -9.75 -0.56 -5.45
CA THR A 130 -10.36 -1.89 -5.58
C THR A 130 -11.66 -2.07 -4.79
N ALA A 131 -11.96 -1.23 -3.79
CA ALA A 131 -13.16 -1.43 -2.96
C ALA A 131 -14.49 -1.26 -3.72
N ASN A 132 -14.49 -0.54 -4.85
CA ASN A 132 -15.68 -0.35 -5.69
C ASN A 132 -15.78 -1.37 -6.83
N LEU A 133 -14.91 -2.36 -6.86
CA LEU A 133 -14.82 -3.36 -7.92
C LEU A 133 -15.35 -4.72 -7.46
N THR A 134 -15.97 -5.45 -8.36
CA THR A 134 -16.27 -6.88 -8.17
C THR A 134 -14.99 -7.71 -8.08
N GLN A 135 -15.08 -8.94 -7.61
CA GLN A 135 -13.90 -9.82 -7.53
C GLN A 135 -13.23 -10.06 -8.89
N ALA A 136 -13.99 -10.15 -9.97
CA ALA A 136 -13.46 -10.30 -11.31
C ALA A 136 -12.70 -9.04 -11.78
N GLU A 137 -13.26 -7.85 -11.53
CA GLU A 137 -12.66 -6.57 -11.91
C GLU A 137 -11.41 -6.22 -11.08
N LYS A 138 -11.31 -6.71 -9.84
CA LYS A 138 -10.12 -6.56 -9.00
C LYS A 138 -8.89 -7.28 -9.58
N GLN A 139 -9.05 -8.44 -10.20
CA GLN A 139 -7.92 -9.29 -10.61
C GLN A 139 -6.91 -8.57 -11.50
N PRO A 140 -7.27 -7.89 -12.60
CA PRO A 140 -6.31 -7.14 -13.42
C PRO A 140 -5.63 -6.01 -12.64
N VAL A 141 -6.36 -5.30 -11.76
CA VAL A 141 -5.81 -4.22 -10.90
C VAL A 141 -4.77 -4.78 -9.93
N LEU A 142 -5.11 -5.87 -9.23
CA LEU A 142 -4.21 -6.52 -8.28
C LEU A 142 -2.98 -7.12 -8.97
N LYS A 143 -3.13 -7.65 -10.20
CA LYS A 143 -2.00 -8.12 -11.00
C LYS A 143 -1.02 -6.99 -11.31
N VAL A 144 -1.51 -5.84 -11.77
CA VAL A 144 -0.67 -4.65 -12.07
C VAL A 144 -0.04 -4.10 -10.79
N THR A 145 -0.81 -3.97 -9.70
CA THR A 145 -0.28 -3.51 -8.42
C THR A 145 0.83 -4.44 -7.92
N ARG A 146 0.62 -5.75 -7.96
CA ARG A 146 1.61 -6.76 -7.59
C ARG A 146 2.87 -6.69 -8.45
N GLN A 147 2.71 -6.51 -9.76
CA GLN A 147 3.84 -6.35 -10.68
C GLN A 147 4.73 -5.18 -10.24
N TRP A 148 4.16 -3.98 -10.05
CA TRP A 148 4.92 -2.80 -9.66
C TRP A 148 5.55 -2.89 -8.26
N LEU A 149 4.92 -3.63 -7.33
CA LEU A 149 5.49 -3.90 -6.01
C LEU A 149 6.64 -4.91 -6.04
N SER A 150 6.65 -5.80 -7.03
CA SER A 150 7.62 -6.90 -7.12
C SER A 150 8.79 -6.66 -8.06
N GLU A 151 8.63 -5.75 -9.04
CA GLU A 151 9.70 -5.45 -9.99
C GLU A 151 10.90 -4.82 -9.28
N PRO A 152 12.11 -5.37 -9.49
CA PRO A 152 13.33 -4.84 -8.88
C PRO A 152 13.50 -3.35 -9.13
N VAL A 153 14.02 -2.66 -8.12
CA VAL A 153 14.41 -1.26 -8.18
C VAL A 153 15.93 -1.18 -8.07
N SER A 154 16.55 -0.32 -8.89
CA SER A 154 18.01 -0.17 -8.90
C SER A 154 18.54 0.30 -7.53
N ARG A 155 19.71 -0.18 -7.16
CA ARG A 155 20.45 0.36 -6.01
C ARG A 155 20.69 1.86 -6.18
N GLY A 156 20.70 2.59 -5.09
CA GLY A 156 20.84 4.07 -5.10
C GLY A 156 19.54 4.80 -5.43
N SER A 157 18.41 4.10 -5.60
CA SER A 157 17.13 4.70 -5.92
C SER A 157 15.96 3.89 -5.38
N ASN A 158 14.80 4.53 -5.24
CA ASN A 158 13.54 3.89 -4.87
C ASN A 158 12.44 4.24 -5.88
N ARG A 159 11.40 3.41 -5.93
CA ARG A 159 10.16 3.67 -6.64
C ARG A 159 9.10 4.12 -5.65
N VAL A 160 8.32 5.14 -5.99
CA VAL A 160 7.12 5.52 -5.25
C VAL A 160 5.89 5.09 -6.04
N ILE A 161 4.88 4.56 -5.34
CA ILE A 161 3.56 4.25 -5.88
C ILE A 161 2.52 4.97 -5.03
N VAL A 162 1.81 5.93 -5.60
CA VAL A 162 0.72 6.64 -4.91
C VAL A 162 -0.61 6.02 -5.30
N ALA A 163 -1.24 5.33 -4.35
CA ALA A 163 -2.48 4.60 -4.61
C ALA A 163 -3.38 4.49 -3.36
N HIS A 164 -4.03 3.36 -3.14
CA HIS A 164 -5.18 3.23 -2.24
C HIS A 164 -5.01 2.11 -1.22
N ALA A 165 -5.59 2.28 -0.01
CA ALA A 165 -5.52 1.28 1.06
C ALA A 165 -6.14 -0.09 0.69
N PRO A 166 -7.29 -0.19 0.01
CA PRO A 166 -7.89 -1.48 -0.33
C PRO A 166 -7.01 -2.37 -1.21
N ASN A 167 -6.15 -1.79 -2.08
CA ASN A 167 -5.25 -2.57 -2.91
C ASN A 167 -4.28 -3.42 -2.06
N MET A 168 -3.72 -2.84 -1.00
CA MET A 168 -2.83 -3.57 -0.07
C MET A 168 -3.64 -4.52 0.83
N ALA A 169 -4.87 -4.18 1.19
CA ALA A 169 -5.75 -5.07 1.91
C ALA A 169 -6.08 -6.33 1.10
N ASP A 170 -6.39 -6.16 -0.19
CA ASP A 170 -6.67 -7.28 -1.09
C ASP A 170 -5.40 -8.13 -1.41
N LEU A 171 -4.20 -7.54 -1.39
CA LEU A 171 -2.95 -8.24 -1.69
C LEU A 171 -2.33 -8.98 -0.51
N ILE A 172 -2.35 -8.37 0.68
CA ILE A 172 -1.61 -8.87 1.87
C ILE A 172 -2.41 -8.76 3.17
N GLY A 173 -3.71 -8.41 3.12
CA GLY A 173 -4.54 -8.25 4.33
C GLY A 173 -4.27 -6.95 5.10
N TYR A 174 -3.53 -5.99 4.55
CA TYR A 174 -3.18 -4.73 5.21
C TYR A 174 -3.96 -3.53 4.64
N PHE A 175 -4.96 -3.06 5.38
CA PHE A 175 -5.63 -1.80 5.06
C PHE A 175 -4.77 -0.63 5.54
N VAL A 176 -4.00 -0.03 4.63
CA VAL A 176 -3.04 1.05 4.95
C VAL A 176 -3.74 2.23 5.62
N HIS A 177 -3.36 2.54 6.86
CA HIS A 177 -3.98 3.59 7.68
C HIS A 177 -2.96 4.28 8.59
N PRO A 178 -3.11 5.63 8.82
CA PRO A 178 -4.03 6.60 8.19
C PRO A 178 -3.66 6.96 6.74
N GLU A 179 -4.37 7.93 6.13
CA GLU A 179 -3.98 8.57 4.87
C GLU A 179 -2.57 9.17 4.99
N GLY A 180 -1.83 9.20 3.88
CA GLY A 180 -0.45 9.67 3.86
C GLY A 180 0.58 8.68 4.46
N THR A 181 0.15 7.49 4.90
CA THR A 181 1.09 6.44 5.33
C THR A 181 1.90 5.93 4.15
N VAL A 182 3.21 5.85 4.34
CA VAL A 182 4.16 5.22 3.42
C VAL A 182 4.44 3.79 3.89
N VAL A 183 4.16 2.82 3.03
CA VAL A 183 4.50 1.40 3.26
C VAL A 183 5.79 1.09 2.53
N ILE A 184 6.79 0.60 3.25
CA ILE A 184 8.06 0.16 2.69
C ILE A 184 7.94 -1.29 2.27
N VAL A 185 8.21 -1.55 1.01
CA VAL A 185 8.13 -2.88 0.38
C VAL A 185 9.47 -3.23 -0.22
N GLN A 186 9.93 -4.48 0.01
CA GLN A 186 11.10 -5.06 -0.62
C GLN A 186 10.67 -5.84 -1.85
N PRO A 187 10.96 -5.40 -3.08
CA PRO A 187 10.68 -6.17 -4.29
C PRO A 187 11.58 -7.40 -4.36
N GLN A 188 11.04 -8.52 -4.83
CA GLN A 188 11.75 -9.80 -4.92
C GLN A 188 11.73 -10.39 -6.34
N GLY A 189 11.09 -9.70 -7.28
CA GLY A 189 10.91 -10.18 -8.65
C GLY A 189 9.76 -11.19 -8.80
N GLN A 190 9.41 -11.52 -10.03
CA GLN A 190 8.46 -12.58 -10.37
C GLN A 190 7.11 -12.53 -9.63
N GLY A 191 6.59 -11.32 -9.39
CA GLY A 191 5.33 -11.12 -8.65
C GLY A 191 5.47 -11.27 -7.13
N GLN A 192 6.67 -11.48 -6.59
CA GLN A 192 6.93 -11.61 -5.17
C GLN A 192 7.46 -10.31 -4.58
N PHE A 193 6.98 -9.96 -3.39
CA PHE A 193 7.45 -8.82 -2.61
C PHE A 193 7.24 -9.09 -1.12
N ALA A 194 7.99 -8.43 -0.27
CA ALA A 194 7.83 -8.49 1.17
C ALA A 194 7.42 -7.13 1.73
N TYR A 195 6.39 -7.11 2.59
CA TYR A 195 6.11 -5.98 3.45
C TYR A 195 7.25 -5.86 4.48
N VAL A 196 7.79 -4.65 4.62
CA VAL A 196 8.89 -4.39 5.56
C VAL A 196 8.40 -3.63 6.78
N ALA A 197 7.83 -2.43 6.58
CA ALA A 197 7.30 -1.59 7.64
C ALA A 197 6.41 -0.47 7.09
N SER A 198 5.74 0.25 7.98
CA SER A 198 4.94 1.44 7.69
C SER A 198 5.54 2.68 8.34
N ILE A 199 5.38 3.83 7.68
CA ILE A 199 5.68 5.16 8.21
C ILE A 199 4.39 5.99 8.15
N PRO A 200 3.56 5.97 9.19
CA PRO A 200 2.44 6.91 9.31
C PRO A 200 2.95 8.37 9.38
N PRO A 201 2.15 9.37 8.98
CA PRO A 201 2.58 10.77 8.99
C PRO A 201 3.17 11.25 10.32
N LYS A 202 2.59 10.82 11.42
CA LYS A 202 3.04 11.19 12.77
C LYS A 202 4.40 10.60 13.18
N LEU A 203 4.89 9.58 12.48
CA LEU A 203 6.16 8.93 12.81
C LEU A 203 7.37 9.66 12.21
N TRP A 204 7.20 10.40 11.11
CA TRP A 204 8.30 11.07 10.43
C TRP A 204 9.16 11.98 11.32
N PRO A 205 8.60 12.86 12.19
CA PRO A 205 9.41 13.74 13.04
C PRO A 205 10.39 12.97 13.92
N SER A 206 10.00 11.85 14.51
CA SER A 206 10.88 11.04 15.36
C SER A 206 11.95 10.27 14.56
N LEU A 207 11.67 9.90 13.31
CA LEU A 207 12.65 9.26 12.43
C LEU A 207 13.70 10.26 11.92
N LEU A 208 13.31 11.55 11.79
CA LEU A 208 14.15 12.63 11.27
C LEU A 208 14.88 13.42 12.37
N ALA A 209 14.49 13.24 13.62
CA ALA A 209 15.21 13.89 14.74
C ALA A 209 16.69 13.48 14.75
N PRO A 210 17.62 14.35 15.14
CA PRO A 210 19.05 14.05 15.22
C PRO A 210 19.39 12.93 16.22
#